data_89e52418d001c26ee7a6439f21e91b9f
#
_entry.id   89e52418d001c26ee7a6439f21e91b9f
#
_cell.length_a   1.000
_cell.length_b   1.000
_cell.length_c   1.000
_cell.angle_alpha   90.00
_cell.angle_beta   90.00
_cell.angle_gamma   90.00
#
_symmetry.space_group_name_H-M   'P 1'
#
loop_
_entity.id
_entity.type
_entity.pdbx_description
1 polymer ?
#
loop_
_entity_poly.entity_id
_entity_poly.type
_entity_poly.pdbx_seq_one_letter_code
_entity_poly.pdbx_strand_id
1 'polypeptide(L)'
;MKMIFCNNKHKWRSQFVLIAIMLVAISCNSNKKKAKDYLYIAEQALEENNFEVAKTHIDSIKILFPKAFDDIRAGFDLMQDIRKAENRRNIAYIDSMINVTIDKFNEQRKNFDFVRDKNYQEFGNYIPKLTPSSSTLEQNTLRSGVSEKGVLYLESILSGLNINHSKIKASTPDGSYAESLTVTADGLNYKITTRNKTYEIVRFFGNDDNGVAEFIYTFQESPITINYIGRRSYSKTLSKNEKKAIAQAFELSKTILERQNLTFEKGKSEALLRYLERDKAAPDN
;
A
#
# COMPACT_ATOMS: atom_id res chain seq x y z
N MET A 1 -55.62 -61.69 -52.60
CA MET A 1 -54.46 -61.89 -51.73
C MET A 1 -54.01 -60.55 -51.19
N LYS A 2 -54.47 -60.15 -49.98
CA LYS A 2 -54.12 -58.86 -49.34
C LYS A 2 -53.02 -59.11 -48.38
N MET A 3 -51.85 -58.49 -48.61
CA MET A 3 -50.76 -58.49 -47.65
C MET A 3 -51.01 -57.39 -46.59
N ILE A 4 -51.02 -57.82 -45.34
CA ILE A 4 -51.08 -56.96 -44.15
C ILE A 4 -49.67 -56.54 -43.84
N PHE A 5 -49.35 -55.27 -44.09
CA PHE A 5 -48.11 -54.64 -43.54
C PHE A 5 -48.38 -54.12 -42.12
N CYS A 6 -47.94 -54.91 -41.16
CA CYS A 6 -48.09 -54.62 -39.73
C CYS A 6 -47.00 -53.66 -39.25
N ASN A 7 -47.45 -52.69 -38.70
CA ASN A 7 -46.97 -51.52 -37.87
C ASN A 7 -45.76 -51.82 -36.95
N ASN A 8 -44.54 -51.61 -37.42
CA ASN A 8 -43.34 -51.80 -36.67
C ASN A 8 -42.62 -50.45 -36.34
N LYS A 9 -43.19 -49.32 -36.75
CA LYS A 9 -42.54 -47.98 -36.53
C LYS A 9 -42.70 -47.43 -35.11
N HIS A 10 -43.71 -47.85 -34.34
CA HIS A 10 -43.96 -47.36 -32.99
C HIS A 10 -43.04 -48.01 -31.94
N LYS A 11 -42.68 -49.30 -32.09
CA LYS A 11 -41.74 -49.96 -31.14
C LYS A 11 -40.32 -49.40 -31.22
N TRP A 12 -39.85 -49.07 -32.38
CA TRP A 12 -38.52 -48.50 -32.59
C TRP A 12 -38.42 -47.11 -32.03
N ARG A 13 -39.41 -46.26 -32.17
CA ARG A 13 -39.45 -44.91 -31.58
C ARG A 13 -39.44 -44.94 -30.06
N SER A 14 -40.17 -45.85 -29.44
CA SER A 14 -40.22 -46.03 -27.99
C SER A 14 -38.86 -46.52 -27.42
N GLN A 15 -38.14 -47.39 -28.11
CA GLN A 15 -36.83 -47.85 -27.72
C GLN A 15 -35.75 -46.76 -27.81
N PHE A 16 -35.77 -45.93 -28.86
CA PHE A 16 -34.88 -44.79 -29.01
C PHE A 16 -35.11 -43.72 -27.90
N VAL A 17 -36.35 -43.47 -27.54
CA VAL A 17 -36.69 -42.54 -26.42
C VAL A 17 -36.21 -43.09 -25.10
N LEU A 18 -36.35 -44.38 -24.79
CA LEU A 18 -35.85 -45.03 -23.58
C LEU A 18 -34.33 -45.01 -23.50
N ILE A 19 -33.61 -45.26 -24.59
CA ILE A 19 -32.13 -45.19 -24.64
C ILE A 19 -31.63 -43.74 -24.45
N ALA A 20 -32.33 -42.75 -25.07
CA ALA A 20 -31.99 -41.34 -24.88
C ALA A 20 -32.19 -40.86 -23.42
N ILE A 21 -33.27 -41.32 -22.75
CA ILE A 21 -33.52 -41.03 -21.33
C ILE A 21 -32.46 -41.68 -20.44
N MET A 22 -32.03 -42.91 -20.76
CA MET A 22 -30.98 -43.64 -20.02
C MET A 22 -29.60 -42.99 -20.16
N LEU A 23 -29.24 -42.46 -21.33
CA LEU A 23 -28.00 -41.73 -21.57
C LEU A 23 -27.97 -40.40 -20.82
N VAL A 24 -29.08 -39.68 -20.68
CA VAL A 24 -29.18 -38.44 -19.91
C VAL A 24 -29.03 -38.70 -18.39
N ALA A 25 -29.58 -39.83 -17.88
CA ALA A 25 -29.45 -40.18 -16.46
C ALA A 25 -28.01 -40.58 -16.07
N ILE A 26 -27.26 -41.23 -16.95
CA ILE A 26 -25.84 -41.59 -16.72
C ILE A 26 -24.95 -40.34 -16.76
N SER A 27 -25.23 -39.39 -17.64
CA SER A 27 -24.47 -38.10 -17.70
C SER A 27 -24.67 -37.25 -16.44
N CYS A 28 -25.86 -37.20 -15.87
CA CYS A 28 -26.14 -36.47 -14.63
C CYS A 28 -25.37 -37.03 -13.42
N ASN A 29 -25.24 -38.32 -13.30
CA ASN A 29 -24.59 -38.99 -12.18
C ASN A 29 -23.04 -38.83 -12.24
N SER A 30 -22.47 -38.85 -13.45
CA SER A 30 -21.04 -38.59 -13.67
C SER A 30 -20.64 -37.15 -13.32
N ASN A 31 -21.47 -36.18 -13.69
CA ASN A 31 -21.19 -34.75 -13.37
C ASN A 31 -21.32 -34.43 -11.89
N LYS A 32 -22.27 -35.05 -11.17
CA LYS A 32 -22.40 -34.91 -9.72
C LYS A 32 -21.18 -35.46 -8.97
N LYS A 33 -20.63 -36.59 -9.42
CA LYS A 33 -19.40 -37.16 -8.85
C LYS A 33 -18.20 -36.21 -9.04
N LYS A 34 -18.03 -35.69 -10.26
CA LYS A 34 -16.95 -34.74 -10.55
C LYS A 34 -17.05 -33.44 -9.75
N ALA A 35 -18.26 -32.90 -9.56
CA ALA A 35 -18.45 -31.70 -8.72
C ALA A 35 -17.97 -31.95 -7.27
N LYS A 36 -18.26 -33.12 -6.69
CA LYS A 36 -17.76 -33.52 -5.36
C LYS A 36 -16.23 -33.66 -5.32
N ASP A 37 -15.61 -34.18 -6.41
CA ASP A 37 -14.16 -34.29 -6.46
C ASP A 37 -13.50 -32.90 -6.43
N TYR A 38 -14.08 -31.90 -7.12
CA TYR A 38 -13.61 -30.50 -7.07
C TYR A 38 -13.78 -29.89 -5.68
N LEU A 39 -14.91 -30.17 -4.99
CA LEU A 39 -15.15 -29.70 -3.63
C LEU A 39 -14.12 -30.31 -2.67
N TYR A 40 -13.86 -31.60 -2.77
CA TYR A 40 -12.85 -32.29 -1.96
C TYR A 40 -11.44 -31.71 -2.17
N ILE A 41 -11.06 -31.43 -3.43
CA ILE A 41 -9.76 -30.80 -3.71
C ILE A 41 -9.69 -29.38 -3.08
N ALA A 42 -10.79 -28.65 -3.13
CA ALA A 42 -10.85 -27.34 -2.50
C ALA A 42 -10.72 -27.40 -0.96
N GLU A 43 -11.32 -28.41 -0.31
CA GLU A 43 -11.17 -28.68 1.13
C GLU A 43 -9.72 -29.01 1.48
N GLN A 44 -9.07 -29.91 0.73
CA GLN A 44 -7.66 -30.23 0.93
C GLN A 44 -6.75 -29.01 0.75
N ALA A 45 -7.01 -28.22 -0.30
CA ALA A 45 -6.24 -27.00 -0.53
C ALA A 45 -6.43 -25.97 0.59
N LEU A 46 -7.60 -25.91 1.23
CA LEU A 46 -7.82 -25.08 2.42
C LEU A 46 -6.99 -25.57 3.61
N GLU A 47 -6.94 -26.88 3.87
CA GLU A 47 -6.13 -27.48 4.94
C GLU A 47 -4.63 -27.19 4.75
N GLU A 48 -4.17 -27.19 3.50
CA GLU A 48 -2.81 -26.83 3.11
C GLU A 48 -2.54 -25.31 3.09
N ASN A 49 -3.52 -24.47 3.43
CA ASN A 49 -3.49 -22.99 3.32
C ASN A 49 -3.22 -22.49 1.88
N ASN A 50 -3.54 -23.29 0.88
CA ASN A 50 -3.46 -22.93 -0.53
C ASN A 50 -4.79 -22.31 -1.00
N PHE A 51 -5.07 -21.10 -0.54
CA PHE A 51 -6.36 -20.45 -0.73
C PHE A 51 -6.69 -20.16 -2.19
N GLU A 52 -5.71 -19.89 -3.04
CA GLU A 52 -5.95 -19.63 -4.46
C GLU A 52 -6.42 -20.88 -5.20
N VAL A 53 -5.81 -22.03 -4.92
CA VAL A 53 -6.23 -23.32 -5.49
C VAL A 53 -7.63 -23.66 -4.99
N ALA A 54 -7.90 -23.50 -3.68
CA ALA A 54 -9.21 -23.75 -3.10
C ALA A 54 -10.32 -22.92 -3.79
N LYS A 55 -10.12 -21.60 -3.93
CA LYS A 55 -11.05 -20.68 -4.61
C LYS A 55 -11.29 -21.11 -6.07
N THR A 56 -10.20 -21.41 -6.79
CA THR A 56 -10.27 -21.81 -8.21
C THR A 56 -11.12 -23.08 -8.41
N HIS A 57 -10.98 -24.07 -7.51
CA HIS A 57 -11.77 -25.29 -7.60
C HIS A 57 -13.25 -25.04 -7.28
N ILE A 58 -13.58 -24.19 -6.30
CA ILE A 58 -14.97 -23.81 -6.00
C ILE A 58 -15.61 -23.08 -7.18
N ASP A 59 -14.92 -22.10 -7.77
CA ASP A 59 -15.43 -21.34 -8.91
C ASP A 59 -15.64 -22.27 -10.13
N SER A 60 -14.78 -23.27 -10.29
CA SER A 60 -14.90 -24.28 -11.35
C SER A 60 -16.17 -25.15 -11.20
N ILE A 61 -16.62 -25.44 -9.97
CA ILE A 61 -17.88 -26.19 -9.73
C ILE A 61 -19.05 -25.45 -10.38
N LYS A 62 -19.17 -24.16 -10.13
CA LYS A 62 -20.26 -23.32 -10.68
C LYS A 62 -20.24 -23.26 -12.21
N ILE A 63 -19.06 -23.20 -12.80
CA ILE A 63 -18.87 -23.05 -14.25
C ILE A 63 -19.10 -24.39 -14.96
N LEU A 64 -18.46 -25.46 -14.48
CA LEU A 64 -18.44 -26.76 -15.15
C LEU A 64 -19.66 -27.63 -14.83
N PHE A 65 -20.26 -27.46 -13.65
CA PHE A 65 -21.36 -28.28 -13.14
C PHE A 65 -22.57 -27.46 -12.69
N PRO A 66 -23.16 -26.59 -13.52
CA PRO A 66 -24.20 -25.63 -13.12
C PRO A 66 -25.49 -26.25 -12.57
N LYS A 67 -25.67 -27.58 -12.71
CA LYS A 67 -26.81 -28.33 -12.16
C LYS A 67 -26.52 -29.07 -10.87
N ALA A 68 -25.27 -28.96 -10.33
CA ALA A 68 -24.87 -29.58 -9.08
C ALA A 68 -25.18 -28.63 -7.89
N PHE A 69 -26.45 -28.31 -7.67
CA PHE A 69 -26.89 -27.27 -6.72
C PHE A 69 -26.39 -27.50 -5.30
N ASP A 70 -26.40 -28.75 -4.83
CA ASP A 70 -25.92 -29.10 -3.49
C ASP A 70 -24.42 -28.80 -3.31
N ASP A 71 -23.61 -29.18 -4.34
CA ASP A 71 -22.17 -29.00 -4.34
C ASP A 71 -21.80 -27.51 -4.53
N ILE A 72 -22.59 -26.76 -5.32
CA ILE A 72 -22.44 -25.30 -5.46
C ILE A 72 -22.71 -24.60 -4.12
N ARG A 73 -23.76 -25.03 -3.38
CA ARG A 73 -24.08 -24.47 -2.05
C ARG A 73 -22.97 -24.78 -1.05
N ALA A 74 -22.52 -26.04 -0.99
CA ALA A 74 -21.39 -26.42 -0.15
C ALA A 74 -20.11 -25.64 -0.50
N GLY A 75 -19.85 -25.44 -1.80
CA GLY A 75 -18.75 -24.60 -2.27
C GLY A 75 -18.87 -23.14 -1.84
N PHE A 76 -20.08 -22.58 -1.75
CA PHE A 76 -20.29 -21.25 -1.23
C PHE A 76 -19.94 -21.17 0.26
N ASP A 77 -20.35 -22.13 1.08
CA ASP A 77 -20.03 -22.19 2.50
C ASP A 77 -18.52 -22.36 2.71
N LEU A 78 -17.88 -23.24 1.93
CA LEU A 78 -16.43 -23.43 1.97
C LEU A 78 -15.68 -22.17 1.54
N MET A 79 -16.17 -21.42 0.56
CA MET A 79 -15.59 -20.12 0.14
C MET A 79 -15.57 -19.13 1.31
N GLN A 80 -16.62 -19.10 2.14
CA GLN A 80 -16.64 -18.25 3.33
C GLN A 80 -15.56 -18.67 4.34
N ASP A 81 -15.37 -19.97 4.53
CA ASP A 81 -14.35 -20.47 5.45
C ASP A 81 -12.93 -20.22 4.93
N ILE A 82 -12.70 -20.34 3.62
CA ILE A 82 -11.45 -19.94 2.95
C ILE A 82 -11.17 -18.46 3.19
N ARG A 83 -12.14 -17.58 2.97
CA ARG A 83 -11.99 -16.13 3.19
C ARG A 83 -11.65 -15.80 4.65
N LYS A 84 -12.26 -16.51 5.61
CA LYS A 84 -11.94 -16.34 7.04
C LYS A 84 -10.51 -16.77 7.34
N ALA A 85 -10.10 -17.96 6.88
CA ALA A 85 -8.76 -18.49 7.08
C ALA A 85 -7.69 -17.57 6.47
N GLU A 86 -7.92 -17.12 5.23
CA GLU A 86 -7.03 -16.18 4.54
C GLU A 86 -6.89 -14.85 5.29
N ASN A 87 -8.00 -14.27 5.76
CA ASN A 87 -7.95 -13.02 6.52
C ASN A 87 -7.26 -13.18 7.88
N ARG A 88 -7.46 -14.30 8.58
CA ARG A 88 -6.73 -14.59 9.81
C ARG A 88 -5.23 -14.70 9.58
N ARG A 89 -4.82 -15.38 8.51
CA ARG A 89 -3.41 -15.45 8.12
C ARG A 89 -2.84 -14.07 7.78
N ASN A 90 -3.59 -13.26 7.03
CA ASN A 90 -3.16 -11.92 6.65
C ASN A 90 -3.01 -11.01 7.89
N ILE A 91 -3.94 -11.06 8.84
CA ILE A 91 -3.84 -10.32 10.10
C ILE A 91 -2.57 -10.72 10.87
N ALA A 92 -2.30 -12.02 11.02
CA ALA A 92 -1.11 -12.50 11.71
C ALA A 92 0.20 -12.05 11.01
N TYR A 93 0.24 -12.09 9.68
CA TYR A 93 1.35 -11.57 8.90
C TYR A 93 1.55 -10.06 9.09
N ILE A 94 0.45 -9.28 8.99
CA ILE A 94 0.50 -7.82 9.18
C ILE A 94 0.96 -7.47 10.60
N ASP A 95 0.51 -8.18 11.62
CA ASP A 95 0.96 -7.98 13.02
C ASP A 95 2.47 -8.19 13.16
N SER A 96 3.00 -9.24 12.53
CA SER A 96 4.44 -9.47 12.48
C SER A 96 5.18 -8.30 11.82
N MET A 97 4.67 -7.81 10.68
CA MET A 97 5.28 -6.69 9.96
C MET A 97 5.18 -5.36 10.74
N ILE A 98 4.07 -5.14 11.45
CA ILE A 98 3.94 -3.97 12.35
C ILE A 98 5.03 -4.00 13.43
N ASN A 99 5.27 -5.14 14.06
CA ASN A 99 6.35 -5.29 15.06
C ASN A 99 7.73 -4.97 14.46
N VAL A 100 8.03 -5.48 13.25
CA VAL A 100 9.27 -5.15 12.54
C VAL A 100 9.40 -3.63 12.31
N THR A 101 8.31 -2.96 11.90
CA THR A 101 8.34 -1.50 11.70
C THR A 101 8.48 -0.73 13.00
N ILE A 102 7.94 -1.23 14.13
CA ILE A 102 8.12 -0.63 15.46
C ILE A 102 9.59 -0.71 15.88
N ASP A 103 10.23 -1.85 15.73
CA ASP A 103 11.66 -2.02 16.08
C ASP A 103 12.53 -1.12 15.21
N LYS A 104 12.29 -1.07 13.91
CA LYS A 104 12.97 -0.19 12.96
C LYS A 104 12.81 1.29 13.35
N PHE A 105 11.58 1.71 13.66
CA PHE A 105 11.30 3.06 14.14
C PHE A 105 12.06 3.39 15.41
N ASN A 106 12.08 2.48 16.40
CA ASN A 106 12.76 2.68 17.67
C ASN A 106 14.28 2.85 17.50
N GLU A 107 14.90 2.14 16.56
CA GLU A 107 16.31 2.33 16.21
C GLU A 107 16.56 3.65 15.48
N GLN A 108 15.75 3.95 14.47
CA GLN A 108 15.91 5.19 13.70
C GLN A 108 15.72 6.44 14.54
N ARG A 109 14.69 6.47 15.42
CA ARG A 109 14.36 7.64 16.24
C ARG A 109 15.48 8.07 17.18
N LYS A 110 16.45 7.22 17.51
CA LYS A 110 17.62 7.57 18.31
C LYS A 110 18.46 8.68 17.69
N ASN A 111 18.38 8.85 16.38
CA ASN A 111 19.08 9.88 15.62
C ASN A 111 18.32 11.21 15.54
N PHE A 112 17.19 11.33 16.24
CA PHE A 112 16.31 12.49 16.16
C PHE A 112 16.02 13.08 17.55
N ASP A 113 15.87 14.40 17.58
CA ASP A 113 15.22 15.12 18.66
C ASP A 113 13.73 15.26 18.32
N PHE A 114 12.87 14.99 19.32
CA PHE A 114 11.43 15.20 19.16
C PHE A 114 11.06 16.56 19.73
N VAL A 115 10.53 17.43 18.87
CA VAL A 115 10.16 18.81 19.22
C VAL A 115 8.66 18.99 19.02
N ARG A 116 7.98 19.47 20.06
CA ARG A 116 6.57 19.84 20.02
C ARG A 116 6.30 21.02 20.93
N ASP A 117 5.75 22.09 20.38
CA ASP A 117 5.16 23.16 21.18
C ASP A 117 3.70 22.79 21.51
N LYS A 118 3.46 22.40 22.75
CA LYS A 118 2.14 21.95 23.21
C LYS A 118 1.05 23.01 23.12
N ASN A 119 1.40 24.28 23.07
CA ASN A 119 0.44 25.40 23.01
C ASN A 119 -0.04 25.68 21.57
N TYR A 120 0.81 25.36 20.58
CA TYR A 120 0.54 25.75 19.17
C TYR A 120 0.56 24.59 18.18
N GLN A 121 1.00 23.39 18.61
CA GLN A 121 1.15 22.25 17.71
C GLN A 121 0.35 21.05 18.21
N GLU A 122 -0.53 20.55 17.37
CA GLU A 122 -1.24 19.29 17.62
C GLU A 122 -0.28 18.09 17.55
N PHE A 123 0.67 18.12 16.61
CA PHE A 123 1.66 17.07 16.37
C PHE A 123 3.09 17.61 16.48
N GLY A 124 3.99 16.78 17.00
CA GLY A 124 5.41 17.08 17.07
C GLY A 124 6.14 16.76 15.77
N ASN A 125 7.44 17.08 15.77
CA ASN A 125 8.36 16.82 14.66
C ASN A 125 9.62 16.12 15.17
N TYR A 126 10.08 15.14 14.40
CA TYR A 126 11.39 14.52 14.55
C TYR A 126 12.41 15.30 13.73
N ILE A 127 13.38 15.90 14.39
CA ILE A 127 14.46 16.68 13.77
C ILE A 127 15.76 15.87 13.84
N PRO A 128 16.44 15.58 12.71
CA PRO A 128 17.71 14.87 12.76
C PRO A 128 18.75 15.61 13.63
N LYS A 129 19.41 14.91 14.53
CA LYS A 129 20.46 15.50 15.39
C LYS A 129 21.65 16.08 14.63
N LEU A 130 21.86 15.64 13.38
CA LEU A 130 22.85 16.19 12.47
C LEU A 130 22.43 17.53 11.85
N THR A 131 21.17 17.94 12.03
CA THR A 131 20.68 19.22 11.53
C THR A 131 21.27 20.35 12.37
N PRO A 132 21.82 21.39 11.76
CA PRO A 132 22.30 22.57 12.50
C PRO A 132 21.19 23.15 13.39
N SER A 133 21.53 23.56 14.59
CA SER A 133 20.58 24.14 15.54
C SER A 133 19.81 25.32 14.94
N SER A 134 18.51 25.40 15.25
CA SER A 134 17.63 26.48 14.80
C SER A 134 18.10 27.89 15.18
N SER A 135 18.97 28.02 16.18
CA SER A 135 19.54 29.30 16.58
C SER A 135 20.56 29.86 15.59
N THR A 136 21.08 29.06 14.67
CA THR A 136 22.05 29.51 13.66
C THR A 136 21.35 29.72 12.30
N LEU A 137 20.61 30.82 12.18
CA LEU A 137 20.14 31.28 10.83
C LEU A 137 21.30 31.87 9.98
N GLU A 138 22.51 31.83 10.48
CA GLU A 138 23.67 32.45 9.84
C GLU A 138 24.22 31.71 8.62
N GLN A 139 23.83 30.44 8.44
CA GLN A 139 24.33 29.59 7.38
C GLN A 139 23.26 29.26 6.35
N ASN A 140 23.63 29.35 5.09
CA ASN A 140 22.80 28.80 4.01
C ASN A 140 22.78 27.28 4.13
N THR A 141 21.60 26.69 4.36
CA THR A 141 21.47 25.27 4.64
C THR A 141 20.16 24.71 4.12
N LEU A 142 20.14 23.42 3.81
CA LEU A 142 18.96 22.64 3.60
C LEU A 142 18.77 21.68 4.79
N ARG A 143 17.71 21.87 5.54
CA ARG A 143 17.33 21.07 6.71
C ARG A 143 16.23 20.09 6.32
N SER A 144 16.01 19.11 7.18
CA SER A 144 14.90 18.17 7.05
C SER A 144 14.27 17.87 8.40
N GLY A 145 13.02 17.45 8.36
CA GLY A 145 12.33 16.92 9.52
C GLY A 145 11.15 16.04 9.09
N VAL A 146 10.60 15.32 10.04
CA VAL A 146 9.47 14.41 9.83
C VAL A 146 8.43 14.70 10.89
N SER A 147 7.19 14.97 10.49
CA SER A 147 6.10 15.12 11.45
C SER A 147 5.81 13.80 12.16
N GLU A 148 5.19 13.87 13.33
CA GLU A 148 4.71 12.68 14.06
C GLU A 148 3.80 11.76 13.20
N LYS A 149 3.16 12.35 12.19
CA LYS A 149 2.35 11.62 11.17
C LYS A 149 3.17 11.06 10.00
N GLY A 150 4.49 11.16 10.04
CA GLY A 150 5.35 10.62 8.97
C GLY A 150 5.52 11.53 7.76
N VAL A 151 4.93 12.72 7.75
CA VAL A 151 5.11 13.64 6.62
C VAL A 151 6.49 14.28 6.70
N LEU A 152 7.31 14.00 5.68
CA LEU A 152 8.62 14.63 5.50
C LEU A 152 8.48 16.09 5.09
N TYR A 153 9.43 16.92 5.47
CA TYR A 153 9.65 18.25 4.89
C TYR A 153 11.14 18.54 4.73
N LEU A 154 11.44 19.33 3.70
CA LEU A 154 12.72 20.00 3.54
C LEU A 154 12.52 21.48 3.86
N GLU A 155 13.47 22.08 4.57
CA GLU A 155 13.46 23.50 4.91
C GLU A 155 14.76 24.13 4.45
N SER A 156 14.67 25.04 3.50
CA SER A 156 15.80 25.83 3.04
C SER A 156 15.91 27.14 3.80
N ILE A 157 17.12 27.47 4.28
CA ILE A 157 17.43 28.73 4.95
C ILE A 157 18.52 29.40 4.16
N LEU A 158 18.24 30.61 3.64
CA LEU A 158 19.21 31.46 2.96
C LEU A 158 19.41 32.74 3.78
N SER A 159 20.67 33.02 4.11
CA SER A 159 21.11 34.11 4.94
C SER A 159 21.91 35.13 4.12
N GLY A 160 21.47 36.39 4.12
CA GLY A 160 22.10 37.49 3.38
C GLY A 160 21.81 37.46 1.86
N LEU A 161 21.09 36.49 1.38
CA LEU A 161 20.69 36.40 -0.03
C LEU A 161 19.24 36.84 -0.20
N ASN A 162 19.00 37.80 -1.09
CA ASN A 162 17.67 38.31 -1.35
C ASN A 162 17.22 37.87 -2.75
N ILE A 163 16.93 36.57 -2.89
CA ILE A 163 16.59 35.98 -4.18
C ILE A 163 15.11 35.60 -4.31
N ASN A 164 14.35 35.64 -3.22
CA ASN A 164 12.95 35.23 -3.13
C ASN A 164 12.75 33.83 -3.72
N HIS A 165 13.53 32.83 -3.22
CA HIS A 165 13.43 31.49 -3.72
C HIS A 165 12.09 30.84 -3.28
N SER A 166 11.53 30.07 -4.18
CA SER A 166 10.29 29.33 -3.97
C SER A 166 10.39 27.89 -4.44
N LYS A 167 11.59 27.48 -4.90
CA LYS A 167 11.85 26.19 -5.52
C LYS A 167 13.30 25.77 -5.25
N ILE A 168 13.52 24.46 -5.15
CA ILE A 168 14.86 23.88 -5.06
C ILE A 168 15.04 22.78 -6.11
N LYS A 169 16.26 22.63 -6.62
CA LYS A 169 16.66 21.54 -7.50
C LYS A 169 17.93 20.90 -6.96
N ALA A 170 17.87 19.59 -6.70
CA ALA A 170 19.03 18.77 -6.38
C ALA A 170 19.60 18.15 -7.64
N SER A 171 20.91 18.15 -7.82
CA SER A 171 21.55 17.53 -8.98
C SER A 171 22.90 16.92 -8.63
N THR A 172 23.27 15.88 -9.38
CA THR A 172 24.58 15.20 -9.36
C THR A 172 25.43 15.62 -10.55
N PRO A 173 26.75 15.39 -10.53
CA PRO A 173 27.65 15.79 -11.61
C PRO A 173 27.36 15.13 -12.97
N ASP A 174 26.71 13.95 -12.97
CA ASP A 174 26.31 13.23 -14.21
C ASP A 174 25.06 13.82 -14.87
N GLY A 175 24.46 14.86 -14.27
CA GLY A 175 23.27 15.54 -14.80
C GLY A 175 21.94 15.00 -14.32
N SER A 176 21.92 13.94 -13.50
CA SER A 176 20.70 13.48 -12.83
C SER A 176 20.19 14.55 -11.87
N TYR A 177 18.86 14.70 -11.75
CA TYR A 177 18.27 15.70 -10.87
C TYR A 177 16.86 15.37 -10.39
N ALA A 178 16.46 15.98 -9.28
CA ALA A 178 15.09 16.13 -8.86
C ALA A 178 14.80 17.59 -8.50
N GLU A 179 13.53 18.02 -8.61
CA GLU A 179 13.14 19.41 -8.43
C GLU A 179 11.83 19.49 -7.68
N SER A 180 11.77 20.33 -6.62
CA SER A 180 10.56 20.54 -5.84
C SER A 180 9.45 21.21 -6.65
N LEU A 181 8.22 21.15 -6.15
CA LEU A 181 7.19 22.06 -6.64
C LEU A 181 7.52 23.50 -6.24
N THR A 182 6.91 24.44 -6.93
CA THR A 182 7.01 25.86 -6.55
C THR A 182 6.05 26.12 -5.40
N VAL A 183 6.55 26.61 -4.27
CA VAL A 183 5.72 26.96 -3.13
C VAL A 183 5.43 28.46 -3.09
N THR A 184 4.27 28.82 -2.60
CA THR A 184 3.85 30.23 -2.45
C THR A 184 4.25 30.76 -1.07
N ALA A 185 4.39 32.08 -0.96
CA ALA A 185 4.58 32.73 0.34
C ALA A 185 3.35 32.52 1.22
N ASP A 186 3.54 31.90 2.37
CA ASP A 186 2.53 31.64 3.41
C ASP A 186 3.17 31.72 4.80
N GLY A 187 2.46 31.28 5.84
CA GLY A 187 3.00 31.27 7.20
C GLY A 187 4.22 30.37 7.44
N LEU A 188 4.54 29.46 6.52
CA LEU A 188 5.68 28.55 6.55
C LEU A 188 6.83 29.04 5.66
N ASN A 189 6.52 29.88 4.68
CA ASN A 189 7.43 30.40 3.67
C ASN A 189 7.51 31.93 3.84
N TYR A 190 8.53 32.39 4.53
CA TYR A 190 8.60 33.78 4.93
C TYR A 190 10.01 34.34 4.84
N LYS A 191 10.09 35.67 4.84
CA LYS A 191 11.29 36.44 4.78
C LYS A 191 11.34 37.37 5.98
N ILE A 192 12.44 37.31 6.69
CA ILE A 192 12.73 38.20 7.83
C ILE A 192 13.88 39.11 7.44
N THR A 193 13.73 40.42 7.65
CA THR A 193 14.81 41.39 7.52
C THR A 193 15.10 41.98 8.89
N THR A 194 16.29 41.73 9.38
CA THR A 194 16.84 42.40 10.57
C THR A 194 17.84 43.46 10.15
N ARG A 195 18.15 44.43 10.98
CA ARG A 195 18.93 45.66 10.74
C ARG A 195 19.79 45.71 9.48
N ASN A 196 20.49 44.63 9.11
CA ASN A 196 21.38 44.60 7.95
C ASN A 196 21.38 43.27 7.18
N LYS A 197 20.47 42.33 7.48
CA LYS A 197 20.51 40.99 6.90
C LYS A 197 19.11 40.46 6.64
N THR A 198 18.93 39.85 5.47
CA THR A 198 17.69 39.20 5.09
C THR A 198 17.85 37.69 5.21
N TYR A 199 16.84 37.03 5.77
CA TYR A 199 16.74 35.58 5.85
C TYR A 199 15.52 35.14 5.08
N GLU A 200 15.71 34.18 4.20
CA GLU A 200 14.61 33.53 3.50
C GLU A 200 14.49 32.11 4.03
N ILE A 201 13.32 31.76 4.54
CA ILE A 201 12.99 30.42 5.07
C ILE A 201 11.85 29.87 4.24
N VAL A 202 12.09 28.77 3.56
CA VAL A 202 11.13 28.11 2.66
C VAL A 202 11.06 26.64 2.99
N ARG A 203 9.85 26.16 3.25
CA ARG A 203 9.58 24.76 3.59
C ARG A 203 8.82 24.07 2.48
N PHE A 204 9.35 22.94 2.03
CA PHE A 204 8.74 22.04 1.06
C PHE A 204 8.16 20.87 1.83
N PHE A 205 6.84 20.88 2.05
CA PHE A 205 6.15 19.97 2.95
C PHE A 205 5.39 18.89 2.18
N GLY A 206 5.62 17.62 2.50
CA GLY A 206 4.93 16.50 1.87
C GLY A 206 5.12 16.48 0.35
N ASN A 207 4.08 16.68 -0.42
CA ASN A 207 4.13 16.62 -1.89
C ASN A 207 4.95 17.75 -2.53
N ASP A 208 5.19 18.86 -1.82
CA ASP A 208 5.99 19.96 -2.34
C ASP A 208 7.47 19.58 -2.53
N ASP A 209 7.95 18.59 -1.77
CA ASP A 209 9.28 18.01 -1.93
C ASP A 209 9.49 17.40 -3.33
N ASN A 210 8.45 16.81 -3.93
CA ASN A 210 8.42 16.22 -5.28
C ASN A 210 9.63 15.30 -5.58
N GLY A 211 10.05 14.51 -4.58
CA GLY A 211 11.12 13.51 -4.72
C GLY A 211 12.54 14.03 -4.51
N VAL A 212 12.73 15.28 -4.09
CA VAL A 212 14.08 15.83 -3.82
C VAL A 212 14.75 15.10 -2.65
N ALA A 213 14.01 14.79 -1.58
CA ALA A 213 14.56 14.03 -0.46
C ALA A 213 14.92 12.59 -0.83
N GLU A 214 14.09 11.93 -1.64
CA GLU A 214 14.38 10.59 -2.16
C GLU A 214 15.61 10.60 -3.08
N PHE A 215 15.74 11.61 -3.93
CA PHE A 215 16.93 11.80 -4.78
C PHE A 215 18.19 11.94 -3.91
N ILE A 216 18.15 12.79 -2.87
CA ILE A 216 19.29 12.98 -1.96
C ILE A 216 19.63 11.69 -1.22
N TYR A 217 18.63 10.93 -0.79
CA TYR A 217 18.80 9.61 -0.18
C TYR A 217 19.47 8.63 -1.15
N THR A 218 19.01 8.56 -2.38
CA THR A 218 19.50 7.63 -3.41
C THR A 218 20.96 7.93 -3.79
N PHE A 219 21.29 9.21 -3.91
CA PHE A 219 22.62 9.64 -4.35
C PHE A 219 23.50 10.18 -3.24
N GLN A 220 23.24 9.82 -1.96
CA GLN A 220 23.92 10.41 -0.79
C GLN A 220 25.45 10.24 -0.79
N GLU A 221 25.99 9.24 -1.48
CA GLU A 221 27.43 9.02 -1.60
C GLU A 221 28.07 9.90 -2.68
N SER A 222 27.30 10.44 -3.61
CA SER A 222 27.74 11.35 -4.65
C SER A 222 27.76 12.80 -4.19
N PRO A 223 28.55 13.69 -4.81
CA PRO A 223 28.37 15.12 -4.64
C PRO A 223 27.00 15.56 -5.11
N ILE A 224 26.25 16.27 -4.28
CA ILE A 224 24.90 16.79 -4.62
C ILE A 224 24.95 18.31 -4.48
N THR A 225 24.57 18.99 -5.56
CA THR A 225 24.40 20.45 -5.58
C THR A 225 22.92 20.80 -5.49
N ILE A 226 22.57 21.67 -4.53
CA ILE A 226 21.24 22.27 -4.45
C ILE A 226 21.27 23.63 -5.12
N ASN A 227 20.38 23.84 -6.07
CA ASN A 227 20.11 25.13 -6.68
C ASN A 227 18.81 25.70 -6.10
N TYR A 228 18.89 26.83 -5.38
CA TYR A 228 17.77 27.58 -4.86
C TYR A 228 17.31 28.55 -5.94
N ILE A 229 16.06 28.45 -6.36
CA ILE A 229 15.49 29.11 -7.53
C ILE A 229 14.44 30.12 -7.10
N GLY A 230 14.64 31.37 -7.46
CA GLY A 230 13.75 32.49 -7.24
C GLY A 230 13.91 33.55 -8.36
N ARG A 231 13.88 34.83 -8.00
CA ARG A 231 14.21 35.91 -8.97
C ARG A 231 15.63 35.81 -9.51
N ARG A 232 16.52 35.23 -8.74
CA ARG A 232 17.88 34.81 -9.09
C ARG A 232 18.09 33.42 -8.55
N SER A 233 19.18 32.78 -8.93
CA SER A 233 19.54 31.47 -8.43
C SER A 233 20.78 31.53 -7.54
N TYR A 234 20.83 30.64 -6.55
CA TYR A 234 22.01 30.40 -5.73
C TYR A 234 22.23 28.89 -5.63
N SER A 235 23.46 28.46 -5.79
CA SER A 235 23.81 27.05 -5.73
C SER A 235 24.77 26.77 -4.57
N LYS A 236 24.59 25.63 -3.91
CA LYS A 236 25.43 25.13 -2.84
C LYS A 236 25.56 23.62 -2.95
N THR A 237 26.76 23.09 -2.75
CA THR A 237 26.97 21.66 -2.55
C THR A 237 26.59 21.27 -1.13
N LEU A 238 25.78 20.22 -0.98
CA LEU A 238 25.42 19.69 0.34
C LEU A 238 26.62 19.07 1.04
N SER A 239 26.78 19.40 2.32
CA SER A 239 27.74 18.74 3.18
C SER A 239 27.32 17.27 3.46
N LYS A 240 28.28 16.46 3.89
CA LYS A 240 28.02 15.07 4.29
C LYS A 240 26.93 14.97 5.38
N ASN A 241 26.93 15.88 6.36
CA ASN A 241 25.95 15.90 7.43
C ASN A 241 24.55 16.28 6.94
N GLU A 242 24.42 17.26 6.02
CA GLU A 242 23.13 17.62 5.43
C GLU A 242 22.55 16.45 4.65
N LYS A 243 23.34 15.79 3.80
CA LYS A 243 22.89 14.61 3.06
C LYS A 243 22.43 13.50 4.00
N LYS A 244 23.22 13.17 5.01
CA LYS A 244 22.90 12.14 6.00
C LYS A 244 21.64 12.47 6.81
N ALA A 245 21.47 13.74 7.23
CA ALA A 245 20.27 14.19 7.93
C ALA A 245 19.02 14.01 7.09
N ILE A 246 19.07 14.40 5.82
CA ILE A 246 17.95 14.26 4.88
C ILE A 246 17.66 12.78 4.60
N ALA A 247 18.68 11.96 4.41
CA ALA A 247 18.52 10.52 4.20
C ALA A 247 17.86 9.84 5.42
N GLN A 248 18.31 10.17 6.64
CA GLN A 248 17.68 9.68 7.87
C GLN A 248 16.21 10.10 7.98
N ALA A 249 15.89 11.36 7.66
CA ALA A 249 14.51 11.86 7.68
C ALA A 249 13.63 11.12 6.66
N PHE A 250 14.13 10.88 5.45
CA PHE A 250 13.43 10.12 4.43
C PHE A 250 13.13 8.69 4.88
N GLU A 251 14.11 7.98 5.44
CA GLU A 251 13.91 6.62 5.97
C GLU A 251 12.91 6.58 7.14
N LEU A 252 12.98 7.53 8.08
CA LEU A 252 12.04 7.59 9.20
C LEU A 252 10.61 7.85 8.71
N SER A 253 10.45 8.77 7.76
CA SER A 253 9.17 9.05 7.10
C SER A 253 8.58 7.78 6.49
N LYS A 254 9.35 7.05 5.68
CA LYS A 254 8.92 5.77 5.09
C LYS A 254 8.47 4.77 6.15
N THR A 255 9.23 4.61 7.23
CA THR A 255 8.90 3.66 8.30
C THR A 255 7.59 4.01 9.01
N ILE A 256 7.34 5.31 9.28
CA ILE A 256 6.10 5.75 9.92
C ILE A 256 4.91 5.53 8.99
N LEU A 257 5.03 5.89 7.71
CA LEU A 257 3.97 5.72 6.71
C LEU A 257 3.67 4.25 6.43
N GLU A 258 4.69 3.40 6.34
CA GLU A 258 4.55 1.96 6.20
C GLU A 258 3.75 1.36 7.37
N ARG A 259 4.08 1.72 8.62
CA ARG A 259 3.33 1.27 9.80
C ARG A 259 1.86 1.72 9.75
N GLN A 260 1.60 2.95 9.32
CA GLN A 260 0.22 3.44 9.19
C GLN A 260 -0.56 2.65 8.13
N ASN A 261 0.06 2.38 6.98
CA ASN A 261 -0.55 1.58 5.93
C ASN A 261 -0.84 0.15 6.40
N LEU A 262 0.11 -0.51 7.06
CA LEU A 262 -0.08 -1.84 7.65
C LEU A 262 -1.24 -1.84 8.66
N THR A 263 -1.33 -0.83 9.52
CA THR A 263 -2.41 -0.69 10.49
C THR A 263 -3.77 -0.52 9.81
N PHE A 264 -3.83 0.25 8.73
CA PHE A 264 -5.04 0.42 7.93
C PHE A 264 -5.47 -0.89 7.25
N GLU A 265 -4.53 -1.62 6.61
CA GLU A 265 -4.81 -2.91 5.96
C GLU A 265 -5.25 -3.98 6.98
N LYS A 266 -4.65 -3.99 8.19
CA LYS A 266 -5.12 -4.82 9.29
C LYS A 266 -6.58 -4.53 9.62
N GLY A 267 -6.93 -3.24 9.80
CA GLY A 267 -8.30 -2.83 10.10
C GLY A 267 -9.32 -3.28 9.04
N LYS A 268 -8.95 -3.26 7.76
CA LYS A 268 -9.78 -3.79 6.66
C LYS A 268 -10.00 -5.30 6.79
N SER A 269 -8.92 -6.06 7.03
CA SER A 269 -8.99 -7.52 7.20
C SER A 269 -9.82 -7.91 8.41
N GLU A 270 -9.68 -7.20 9.53
CA GLU A 270 -10.49 -7.42 10.73
C GLU A 270 -11.97 -7.08 10.51
N ALA A 271 -12.28 -6.01 9.78
CA ALA A 271 -13.64 -5.63 9.45
C ALA A 271 -14.32 -6.70 8.57
N LEU A 272 -13.61 -7.21 7.58
CA LEU A 272 -14.10 -8.30 6.72
C LEU A 272 -14.31 -9.58 7.53
N LEU A 273 -13.39 -9.93 8.42
CA LEU A 273 -13.52 -11.11 9.27
C LEU A 273 -14.78 -11.04 10.17
N ARG A 274 -14.99 -9.88 10.83
CA ARG A 274 -16.21 -9.64 11.62
C ARG A 274 -17.50 -9.73 10.79
N TYR A 275 -17.49 -9.28 9.55
CA TYR A 275 -18.62 -9.40 8.64
C TYR A 275 -18.92 -10.88 8.34
N LEU A 276 -17.91 -11.65 7.92
CA LEU A 276 -18.02 -13.07 7.58
C LEU A 276 -18.43 -13.95 8.78
N GLU A 277 -18.13 -13.55 10.01
CA GLU A 277 -18.52 -14.26 11.24
C GLU A 277 -19.97 -13.99 11.63
N ARG A 278 -20.49 -12.78 11.36
CA ARG A 278 -21.90 -12.43 11.63
C ARG A 278 -22.88 -13.14 10.71
N ASP A 279 -22.56 -13.32 9.44
CA ASP A 279 -23.44 -13.98 8.48
C ASP A 279 -23.76 -15.44 8.85
N LYS A 280 -22.87 -16.14 9.55
CA LYS A 280 -23.13 -17.50 10.07
C LYS A 280 -23.97 -17.50 11.36
N ALA A 281 -24.08 -16.38 12.06
CA ALA A 281 -24.82 -16.28 13.33
C ALA A 281 -26.27 -15.82 13.16
N ALA A 282 -26.69 -15.40 11.96
CA ALA A 282 -28.09 -15.08 11.69
C ALA A 282 -28.86 -16.39 11.48
N PRO A 283 -29.90 -16.70 12.33
CA PRO A 283 -30.73 -17.86 12.09
C PRO A 283 -31.48 -17.68 10.77
N ASP A 284 -31.56 -18.77 9.98
CA ASP A 284 -32.45 -18.84 8.82
C ASP A 284 -33.89 -18.53 9.28
N ASN A 285 -34.41 -17.34 8.96
CA ASN A 285 -35.80 -16.96 9.15
C ASN A 285 -36.62 -17.37 7.94
#